data_2e8f7e517660f152a255d759d6b243d9
#
_entry.id   2e8f7e517660f152a255d759d6b243d9
#
_cell.length_a   1.000
_cell.length_b   1.000
_cell.length_c   1.000
_cell.angle_alpha   90.00
_cell.angle_beta   90.00
_cell.angle_gamma   90.00
#
_symmetry.space_group_name_H-M   'P 1'
#
loop_
_entity.id
_entity.type
_entity.pdbx_description
1 polymer ?
#
loop_
_entity_poly.entity_id
_entity_poly.type
_entity_poly.pdbx_seq_one_letter_code
_entity_poly.pdbx_strand_id
1 'polypeptide(L)'
;MGLPSYALAKEFPDMSWDQLVPKDWRPDQSLSMIVKRTGLLDDSDPAVIQLMEKIRKAWDNAPTISELNGKKIRIAGYAVPLDLTPEKINNMLLVPYFGACVHTPPPPANQIIFGHSEKPLNIEMMNAVWLSGTLATEKKATDMGVSGYRLDIAKIEPYKD
;
A
#
# COMPACT_ATOMS: atom_id res chain seq x y z
N MET A 1 -10.88 46.18 -5.51
CA MET A 1 -9.72 45.42 -6.00
C MET A 1 -9.78 44.03 -5.40
N GLY A 2 -10.19 43.04 -6.19
CA GLY A 2 -10.11 41.66 -5.74
C GLY A 2 -8.64 41.23 -5.72
N LEU A 3 -8.14 40.79 -4.57
CA LEU A 3 -6.92 40.01 -4.52
C LEU A 3 -7.13 38.75 -5.37
N PRO A 4 -6.16 38.38 -6.22
CA PRO A 4 -6.29 37.12 -6.94
C PRO A 4 -6.43 36.01 -5.90
N SER A 5 -7.52 35.28 -5.96
CA SER A 5 -7.61 33.99 -5.29
C SER A 5 -6.52 33.10 -5.88
N TYR A 6 -5.33 33.17 -5.29
CA TYR A 6 -4.41 32.07 -5.45
C TYR A 6 -5.14 30.86 -4.85
N ALA A 7 -5.63 30.00 -5.72
CA ALA A 7 -6.05 28.68 -5.26
C ALA A 7 -4.89 28.14 -4.43
N LEU A 8 -5.08 28.09 -3.12
CA LEU A 8 -4.11 27.48 -2.21
C LEU A 8 -3.82 26.12 -2.77
N ALA A 9 -2.62 25.93 -3.32
CA ALA A 9 -2.19 24.61 -3.76
C ALA A 9 -2.44 23.67 -2.57
N LYS A 10 -3.16 22.58 -2.80
CA LYS A 10 -3.42 21.59 -1.75
C LYS A 10 -2.08 21.21 -1.15
N GLU A 11 -1.95 21.33 0.16
CA GLU A 11 -0.73 20.95 0.89
C GLU A 11 -0.37 19.49 0.60
N PHE A 12 -1.38 18.62 0.42
CA PHE A 12 -1.22 17.22 0.10
C PHE A 12 -1.97 16.90 -1.20
N PRO A 13 -1.27 16.94 -2.36
CA PRO A 13 -1.89 16.58 -3.64
C PRO A 13 -2.37 15.12 -3.66
N ASP A 14 -3.51 14.88 -4.30
CA ASP A 14 -4.05 13.54 -4.46
C ASP A 14 -3.14 12.68 -5.33
N MET A 15 -2.89 11.45 -4.89
CA MET A 15 -2.09 10.47 -5.61
C MET A 15 -2.89 9.18 -5.80
N SER A 16 -2.77 8.57 -6.97
CA SER A 16 -3.34 7.25 -7.23
C SER A 16 -2.31 6.15 -7.00
N TRP A 17 -2.79 4.94 -6.78
CA TRP A 17 -1.94 3.78 -6.58
C TRP A 17 -1.05 3.46 -7.79
N ASP A 18 -1.52 3.74 -9.00
CA ASP A 18 -0.74 3.54 -10.23
C ASP A 18 0.51 4.40 -10.27
N GLN A 19 0.47 5.58 -9.64
CA GLN A 19 1.61 6.50 -9.58
C GLN A 19 2.74 6.00 -8.67
N LEU A 20 2.49 4.98 -7.87
CA LEU A 20 3.49 4.35 -7.00
C LEU A 20 4.28 3.24 -7.70
N VAL A 21 3.86 2.86 -8.90
CA VAL A 21 4.48 1.77 -9.67
C VAL A 21 5.36 2.36 -10.76
N PRO A 22 6.65 1.95 -10.83
CA PRO A 22 7.51 2.36 -11.95
C PRO A 22 6.92 1.94 -13.29
N LYS A 23 7.00 2.83 -14.28
CA LYS A 23 6.40 2.59 -15.61
C LYS A 23 6.94 1.35 -16.30
N ASP A 24 8.20 1.02 -16.05
CA ASP A 24 8.89 -0.11 -16.66
C ASP A 24 8.69 -1.42 -15.90
N TRP A 25 8.12 -1.36 -14.71
CA TRP A 25 7.89 -2.54 -13.92
C TRP A 25 6.54 -3.15 -14.26
N ARG A 26 6.58 -4.40 -14.63
CA ARG A 26 5.38 -5.23 -14.78
C ARG A 26 5.63 -6.54 -14.08
N PRO A 27 4.65 -7.07 -13.33
CA PRO A 27 4.74 -8.45 -12.89
C PRO A 27 4.98 -9.30 -14.15
N ASP A 28 5.97 -10.17 -14.10
CA ASP A 28 6.31 -11.01 -15.24
C ASP A 28 5.03 -11.68 -15.78
N GLN A 29 4.74 -11.51 -17.06
CA GLN A 29 3.57 -12.10 -17.69
C GLN A 29 3.58 -13.62 -17.59
N SER A 30 4.77 -14.24 -17.55
CA SER A 30 4.90 -15.67 -17.28
C SER A 30 4.38 -16.03 -15.91
N LEU A 31 4.62 -15.20 -14.89
CA LEU A 31 4.07 -15.40 -13.54
C LEU A 31 2.55 -15.30 -13.53
N SER A 32 1.97 -14.35 -14.27
CA SER A 32 0.50 -14.22 -14.34
C SER A 32 -0.16 -15.39 -15.09
N MET A 33 0.50 -15.91 -16.13
CA MET A 33 0.02 -17.11 -16.84
C MET A 33 0.14 -18.37 -15.98
N ILE A 34 1.16 -18.45 -15.15
CA ILE A 34 1.37 -19.55 -14.22
C ILE A 34 0.33 -19.49 -13.10
N VAL A 35 0.02 -18.32 -12.56
CA VAL A 35 -1.07 -18.14 -11.58
C VAL A 35 -2.41 -18.59 -12.17
N LYS A 36 -2.68 -18.32 -13.44
CA LYS A 36 -3.88 -18.82 -14.12
C LYS A 36 -3.87 -20.34 -14.29
N ARG A 37 -2.69 -20.94 -14.50
CA ARG A 37 -2.53 -22.38 -14.61
C ARG A 37 -2.57 -23.09 -13.25
N THR A 38 -2.09 -22.44 -12.18
CA THR A 38 -2.13 -23.02 -10.82
C THR A 38 -3.54 -23.18 -10.27
N GLY A 39 -4.53 -22.44 -10.79
CA GLY A 39 -5.94 -22.70 -10.50
C GLY A 39 -6.44 -24.06 -10.97
N LEU A 40 -5.66 -24.79 -11.78
CA LEU A 40 -5.92 -26.13 -12.26
C LEU A 40 -5.03 -27.19 -11.59
N LEU A 41 -4.09 -26.78 -10.73
CA LEU A 41 -3.14 -27.64 -10.04
C LEU A 41 -3.47 -27.71 -8.55
N ASP A 42 -3.11 -28.82 -7.95
CA ASP A 42 -3.30 -29.04 -6.51
C ASP A 42 -2.35 -28.10 -5.72
N ASP A 43 -2.89 -27.35 -4.77
CA ASP A 43 -2.13 -26.45 -3.90
C ASP A 43 -1.06 -27.19 -3.07
N SER A 44 -1.16 -28.50 -2.93
CA SER A 44 -0.19 -29.33 -2.23
C SER A 44 0.96 -29.81 -3.12
N ASP A 45 0.92 -29.52 -4.44
CA ASP A 45 2.00 -29.90 -5.36
C ASP A 45 3.28 -29.10 -5.03
N PRO A 46 4.42 -29.77 -4.77
CA PRO A 46 5.69 -29.07 -4.49
C PRO A 46 6.10 -28.06 -5.57
N ALA A 47 5.79 -28.33 -6.83
CA ALA A 47 6.08 -27.40 -7.92
C ALA A 47 5.26 -26.11 -7.81
N VAL A 48 4.00 -26.21 -7.39
CA VAL A 48 3.11 -25.06 -7.15
C VAL A 48 3.62 -24.24 -5.96
N ILE A 49 4.01 -24.90 -4.88
CA ILE A 49 4.56 -24.23 -3.68
C ILE A 49 5.82 -23.44 -4.02
N GLN A 50 6.77 -24.04 -4.75
CA GLN A 50 8.00 -23.36 -5.19
C GLN A 50 7.70 -22.15 -6.08
N LEU A 51 6.70 -22.26 -6.93
CA LEU A 51 6.29 -21.19 -7.83
C LEU A 51 5.67 -20.03 -7.06
N MET A 52 4.79 -20.33 -6.12
CA MET A 52 4.18 -19.30 -5.26
C MET A 52 5.24 -18.57 -4.43
N GLU A 53 6.27 -19.26 -3.96
CA GLU A 53 7.40 -18.62 -3.27
C GLU A 53 8.18 -17.67 -4.19
N LYS A 54 8.40 -18.05 -5.44
CA LYS A 54 9.07 -17.16 -6.43
C LYS A 54 8.26 -15.91 -6.70
N ILE A 55 6.95 -16.06 -6.86
CA ILE A 55 6.03 -14.91 -7.04
C ILE A 55 6.10 -14.01 -5.83
N ARG A 56 5.99 -14.57 -4.64
CA ARG A 56 6.06 -13.81 -3.39
C ARG A 56 7.36 -13.02 -3.26
N LYS A 57 8.50 -13.65 -3.53
CA LYS A 57 9.80 -12.97 -3.49
C LYS A 57 9.88 -11.83 -4.51
N ALA A 58 9.37 -12.05 -5.72
CA ALA A 58 9.35 -11.01 -6.74
C ALA A 58 8.46 -9.82 -6.31
N TRP A 59 7.32 -10.09 -5.72
CA TRP A 59 6.40 -9.06 -5.24
C TRP A 59 6.92 -8.34 -4.00
N ASP A 60 7.55 -9.05 -3.07
CA ASP A 60 8.16 -8.45 -1.88
C ASP A 60 9.35 -7.54 -2.25
N ASN A 61 9.94 -7.74 -3.42
CA ASN A 61 11.03 -6.92 -3.95
C ASN A 61 10.58 -5.99 -5.09
N ALA A 62 9.27 -5.76 -5.24
CA ALA A 62 8.76 -4.86 -6.26
C ALA A 62 9.40 -3.47 -6.11
N PRO A 63 9.92 -2.89 -7.20
CA PRO A 63 10.64 -1.62 -7.13
C PRO A 63 9.73 -0.44 -6.79
N THR A 64 10.31 0.57 -6.19
CA THR A 64 9.66 1.84 -5.87
C THR A 64 10.24 2.97 -6.71
N ILE A 65 9.56 4.12 -6.71
CA ILE A 65 9.99 5.30 -7.45
C ILE A 65 10.73 6.24 -6.50
N SER A 66 12.06 6.34 -6.65
CA SER A 66 12.90 7.12 -5.74
C SER A 66 12.57 8.61 -5.70
N GLU A 67 12.07 9.17 -6.80
CA GLU A 67 11.69 10.57 -6.93
C GLU A 67 10.49 10.93 -6.03
N LEU A 68 9.73 9.94 -5.58
CA LEU A 68 8.60 10.15 -4.66
C LEU A 68 9.03 10.33 -3.20
N ASN A 69 10.29 10.01 -2.88
CA ASN A 69 10.80 10.17 -1.52
C ASN A 69 10.75 11.63 -1.06
N GLY A 70 10.12 11.89 0.07
CA GLY A 70 9.98 13.23 0.64
C GLY A 70 8.78 14.02 0.12
N LYS A 71 7.98 13.47 -0.79
CA LYS A 71 6.81 14.17 -1.33
C LYS A 71 5.62 14.12 -0.39
N LYS A 72 4.92 15.24 -0.29
CA LYS A 72 3.63 15.32 0.40
C LYS A 72 2.55 14.80 -0.53
N ILE A 73 1.75 13.86 -0.04
CA ILE A 73 0.68 13.21 -0.81
C ILE A 73 -0.58 13.01 0.02
N ARG A 74 -1.69 12.82 -0.68
CA ARG A 74 -2.94 12.32 -0.13
C ARG A 74 -3.38 11.12 -0.95
N ILE A 75 -3.64 9.99 -0.30
CA ILE A 75 -3.98 8.74 -0.99
C ILE A 75 -5.11 8.03 -0.25
N ALA A 76 -6.05 7.48 -1.01
CA ALA A 76 -7.16 6.70 -0.46
C ALA A 76 -6.81 5.20 -0.49
N GLY A 77 -7.26 4.49 0.53
CA GLY A 77 -7.08 3.04 0.60
C GLY A 77 -7.78 2.44 1.80
N TYR A 78 -7.51 1.18 2.03
CA TYR A 78 -8.06 0.44 3.16
C TYR A 78 -6.99 0.25 4.23
N ALA A 79 -7.33 0.60 5.47
CA ALA A 79 -6.39 0.56 6.59
C ALA A 79 -6.34 -0.83 7.23
N VAL A 80 -5.13 -1.34 7.44
CA VAL A 80 -4.87 -2.58 8.18
C VAL A 80 -4.05 -2.21 9.42
N PRO A 81 -4.68 -2.04 10.60
CA PRO A 81 -3.96 -1.73 11.83
C PRO A 81 -2.94 -2.80 12.19
N LEU A 82 -1.76 -2.38 12.63
CA LEU A 82 -0.70 -3.27 13.09
C LEU A 82 -0.61 -3.32 14.62
N ASP A 83 -1.18 -2.32 15.30
CA ASP A 83 -1.23 -2.28 16.76
C ASP A 83 -2.49 -3.00 17.26
N LEU A 84 -2.40 -3.63 18.44
CA LEU A 84 -3.46 -4.50 18.95
C LEU A 84 -4.65 -3.76 19.57
N THR A 85 -4.48 -2.50 19.94
CA THR A 85 -5.54 -1.70 20.57
C THR A 85 -6.18 -0.77 19.54
N PRO A 86 -7.46 -1.01 19.13
CA PRO A 86 -8.07 -0.27 18.01
C PRO A 86 -8.13 1.26 18.20
N GLU A 87 -8.13 1.73 19.44
CA GLU A 87 -8.21 3.16 19.75
C GLU A 87 -6.84 3.85 19.83
N LYS A 88 -5.76 3.06 19.74
CA LYS A 88 -4.38 3.55 19.89
C LYS A 88 -3.49 2.99 18.78
N ILE A 89 -3.87 3.28 17.54
CA ILE A 89 -3.14 2.82 16.36
C ILE A 89 -2.12 3.88 15.96
N ASN A 90 -0.85 3.55 16.08
CA ASN A 90 0.26 4.37 15.58
C ASN A 90 0.78 3.86 14.24
N ASN A 91 0.64 2.56 13.99
CA ASN A 91 1.16 1.91 12.79
C ASN A 91 0.06 1.13 12.08
N MET A 92 0.07 1.24 10.75
CA MET A 92 -0.88 0.54 9.90
C MET A 92 -0.29 0.26 8.53
N LEU A 93 -0.87 -0.67 7.80
CA LEU A 93 -0.67 -0.76 6.35
C LEU A 93 -1.86 -0.11 5.65
N LEU A 94 -1.60 0.58 4.55
CA LEU A 94 -2.61 1.04 3.62
C LEU A 94 -2.51 0.21 2.36
N VAL A 95 -3.64 -0.32 1.89
CA VAL A 95 -3.72 -1.21 0.73
C VAL A 95 -4.79 -0.71 -0.24
N PRO A 96 -4.67 -1.05 -1.57
CA PRO A 96 -5.53 -0.44 -2.58
C PRO A 96 -6.92 -1.06 -2.72
N TYR A 97 -7.16 -2.26 -2.18
CA TYR A 97 -8.46 -2.92 -2.32
C TYR A 97 -8.86 -3.64 -1.04
N PHE A 98 -10.17 -3.82 -0.87
CA PHE A 98 -10.74 -4.46 0.32
C PHE A 98 -10.31 -5.93 0.42
N GLY A 99 -9.91 -6.34 1.61
CA GLY A 99 -9.50 -7.72 1.89
C GLY A 99 -8.03 -8.02 1.60
N ALA A 100 -7.27 -7.10 1.00
CA ALA A 100 -5.85 -7.29 0.77
C ALA A 100 -5.10 -7.50 2.10
N CYS A 101 -4.15 -8.41 2.13
CA CYS A 101 -3.35 -8.80 3.30
C CYS A 101 -4.13 -9.54 4.41
N VAL A 102 -5.47 -9.63 4.32
CA VAL A 102 -6.32 -10.29 5.34
C VAL A 102 -6.98 -11.53 4.80
N HIS A 103 -7.69 -11.41 3.65
CA HIS A 103 -8.44 -12.51 3.04
C HIS A 103 -7.80 -13.03 1.75
N THR A 104 -6.84 -12.29 1.22
CA THR A 104 -6.10 -12.62 -0.01
C THR A 104 -4.61 -12.43 0.22
N PRO A 105 -3.74 -13.02 -0.63
CA PRO A 105 -2.31 -12.76 -0.53
C PRO A 105 -1.98 -11.26 -0.56
N PRO A 106 -0.90 -10.83 0.12
CA PRO A 106 -0.49 -9.43 0.07
C PRO A 106 -0.23 -8.97 -1.36
N PRO A 107 -0.55 -7.71 -1.71
CA PRO A 107 -0.14 -7.13 -2.98
C PRO A 107 1.37 -6.94 -3.06
N PRO A 108 1.92 -6.58 -4.24
CA PRO A 108 3.33 -6.24 -4.35
C PRO A 108 3.73 -5.09 -3.42
N ALA A 109 5.00 -5.04 -3.03
CA ALA A 109 5.51 -4.06 -2.08
C ALA A 109 5.25 -2.60 -2.50
N ASN A 110 5.27 -2.31 -3.82
CA ASN A 110 4.94 -0.97 -4.33
C ASN A 110 3.44 -0.64 -4.29
N GLN A 111 2.61 -1.54 -3.81
CA GLN A 111 1.17 -1.36 -3.59
C GLN A 111 0.79 -1.51 -2.12
N ILE A 112 1.77 -1.43 -1.22
CA ILE A 112 1.55 -1.41 0.23
C ILE A 112 2.33 -0.24 0.81
N ILE A 113 1.63 0.59 1.59
CA ILE A 113 2.23 1.72 2.30
C ILE A 113 2.21 1.43 3.80
N PHE A 114 3.37 1.55 4.46
CA PHE A 114 3.45 1.54 5.91
C PHE A 114 3.17 2.94 6.43
N GLY A 115 2.02 3.13 7.08
CA GLY A 115 1.64 4.40 7.67
C GLY A 115 2.03 4.46 9.14
N HIS A 116 2.69 5.55 9.53
CA HIS A 116 3.04 5.83 10.92
C HIS A 116 2.46 7.17 11.34
N SER A 117 1.84 7.22 12.53
CA SER A 117 1.35 8.44 13.14
C SER A 117 1.95 8.60 14.54
N GLU A 118 2.48 9.79 14.83
CA GLU A 118 2.97 10.09 16.18
C GLU A 118 1.81 10.13 17.19
N LYS A 119 0.66 10.64 16.77
CA LYS A 119 -0.55 10.64 17.59
C LYS A 119 -1.35 9.37 17.34
N PRO A 120 -1.81 8.68 18.40
CA PRO A 120 -2.66 7.50 18.22
C PRO A 120 -3.93 7.82 17.42
N LEU A 121 -4.26 6.94 16.51
CA LEU A 121 -5.45 7.04 15.67
C LEU A 121 -6.47 5.98 16.10
N ASN A 122 -7.74 6.30 15.89
CA ASN A 122 -8.83 5.33 16.06
C ASN A 122 -9.20 4.80 14.68
N ILE A 123 -8.77 3.58 14.39
CA ILE A 123 -8.96 2.96 13.09
C ILE A 123 -9.40 1.52 13.27
N GLU A 124 -10.44 1.13 12.54
CA GLU A 124 -10.87 -0.25 12.43
C GLU A 124 -10.27 -0.93 11.21
N MET A 125 -10.16 -2.26 11.30
CA MET A 125 -9.67 -3.10 10.20
C MET A 125 -10.49 -2.87 8.92
N MET A 126 -9.79 -2.62 7.82
CA MET A 126 -10.38 -2.43 6.49
C MET A 126 -11.31 -1.21 6.35
N ASN A 127 -11.20 -0.21 7.23
CA ASN A 127 -11.84 1.06 6.97
C ASN A 127 -11.23 1.74 5.74
N ALA A 128 -12.09 2.26 4.87
CA ALA A 128 -11.67 3.09 3.75
C ALA A 128 -11.37 4.50 4.25
N VAL A 129 -10.16 4.97 4.00
CA VAL A 129 -9.67 6.25 4.53
C VAL A 129 -8.87 7.02 3.48
N TRP A 130 -8.79 8.34 3.66
CA TRP A 130 -7.80 9.19 3.04
C TRP A 130 -6.67 9.44 4.03
N LEU A 131 -5.45 9.12 3.63
CA LEU A 131 -4.26 9.47 4.41
C LEU A 131 -3.51 10.59 3.71
N SER A 132 -3.13 11.60 4.47
CA SER A 132 -2.28 12.67 4.01
C SER A 132 -1.00 12.68 4.83
N GLY A 133 0.13 12.86 4.18
CA GLY A 133 1.41 12.87 4.86
C GLY A 133 2.59 12.96 3.90
N THR A 134 3.77 12.70 4.45
CA THR A 134 5.02 12.70 3.69
C THR A 134 5.44 11.28 3.34
N LEU A 135 5.59 11.02 2.05
CA LEU A 135 5.97 9.71 1.53
C LEU A 135 7.48 9.52 1.56
N ALA A 136 7.90 8.32 1.93
CA ALA A 136 9.30 7.91 1.86
C ALA A 136 9.41 6.55 1.15
N THR A 137 10.50 6.35 0.42
CA THR A 137 10.83 5.04 -0.15
C THR A 137 11.59 4.25 0.91
N GLU A 138 10.88 3.41 1.61
CA GLU A 138 11.43 2.58 2.69
C GLU A 138 10.74 1.22 2.67
N LYS A 139 11.52 0.17 2.54
CA LYS A 139 11.02 -1.20 2.58
C LYS A 139 10.88 -1.68 4.01
N LYS A 140 9.72 -2.25 4.34
CA LYS A 140 9.48 -2.80 5.67
C LYS A 140 8.70 -4.11 5.59
N ALA A 141 9.25 -5.15 6.17
CA ALA A 141 8.54 -6.43 6.32
C ALA A 141 7.67 -6.40 7.58
N THR A 142 6.42 -6.83 7.44
CA THR A 142 5.48 -7.04 8.54
C THR A 142 4.83 -8.40 8.39
N ASP A 143 4.14 -8.87 9.41
CA ASP A 143 3.40 -10.14 9.36
C ASP A 143 2.29 -10.12 8.31
N MET A 144 1.84 -8.94 7.91
CA MET A 144 0.75 -8.75 6.95
C MET A 144 1.23 -8.51 5.51
N GLY A 145 2.53 -8.40 5.29
CA GLY A 145 3.11 -8.15 3.98
C GLY A 145 4.32 -7.23 4.02
N VAL A 146 4.93 -7.01 2.87
CA VAL A 146 6.10 -6.13 2.72
C VAL A 146 5.68 -4.82 2.07
N SER A 147 5.85 -3.70 2.76
CA SER A 147 5.61 -2.37 2.20
C SER A 147 6.87 -1.83 1.55
N GLY A 148 6.71 -1.21 0.37
CA GLY A 148 7.81 -0.53 -0.34
C GLY A 148 7.88 0.96 -0.04
N TYR A 149 6.83 1.53 0.52
CA TYR A 149 6.72 2.93 0.88
C TYR A 149 6.32 3.10 2.34
N ARG A 150 6.76 4.21 2.91
CA ARG A 150 6.33 4.67 4.23
C ARG A 150 5.62 6.01 4.09
N LEU A 151 4.57 6.23 4.86
CA LEU A 151 3.89 7.50 4.97
C LEU A 151 3.93 7.98 6.42
N ASP A 152 4.56 9.11 6.66
CA ASP A 152 4.46 9.81 7.94
C ASP A 152 3.14 10.57 7.93
N ILE A 153 2.14 10.06 8.65
CA ILE A 153 0.75 10.51 8.57
C ILE A 153 0.61 11.86 9.27
N ALA A 154 0.16 12.87 8.53
CA ALA A 154 -0.21 14.17 9.08
C ALA A 154 -1.71 14.27 9.34
N LYS A 155 -2.53 13.60 8.54
CA LYS A 155 -3.99 13.68 8.63
C LYS A 155 -4.64 12.40 8.14
N ILE A 156 -5.72 12.01 8.80
CA ILE A 156 -6.59 10.91 8.37
C ILE A 156 -8.02 11.43 8.25
N GLU A 157 -8.69 11.02 7.18
CA GLU A 157 -10.10 11.35 6.93
C GLU A 157 -10.86 10.10 6.48
N PRO A 158 -12.13 9.93 6.88
CA PRO A 158 -12.93 8.85 6.32
C PRO A 158 -13.10 9.03 4.81
N TYR A 159 -13.03 7.93 4.07
CA TYR A 159 -13.36 7.95 2.64
C TYR A 159 -14.90 8.01 2.52
N LYS A 160 -15.38 9.04 1.83
CA LYS A 160 -16.80 9.20 1.50
C LYS A 160 -16.94 9.29 -0.01
N ASP A 161 -17.88 8.54 -0.58
CA ASP A 161 -18.25 8.61 -1.98
C ASP A 161 -18.91 9.96 -2.31
#